data_efa2b395421fade006443f3bcd1f6a96
#
_entry.id   efa2b395421fade006443f3bcd1f6a96
#
_cell.length_a   1.000
_cell.length_b   1.000
_cell.length_c   1.000
_cell.angle_alpha   90.00
_cell.angle_beta   90.00
_cell.angle_gamma   90.00
#
_symmetry.space_group_name_H-M   'P 1'
#
loop_
_entity.id
_entity.type
_entity.pdbx_description
1 polymer ?
#
loop_
_entity_poly.entity_id
_entity_poly.type
_entity_poly.pdbx_seq_one_letter_code
_entity_poly.pdbx_strand_id
1 'polypeptide(L)'
;ITSYTYAPFTGELLSVSHSDNTQPWLYSYNHLGQMISVSDASGIRELSYDAYGRMIRDTSFGTAESCIQEEYDAFGRSCGYRLMIGTRTVQYSSLDYDHKGDMMSMNMEGLGTPFTWEYDETSGFLNKLSYPNGMVRRNTYHPRINLLASIGYEDAGTGDMLAGHVYQYDHLMRPIQRRDSWDTSTMATTRDFTYNSRSELVNDELQQRGNFAYQYDNIGNRKIVRELEEETSYGTNRLNQYTNIIQADASFDPVYDADGNQIRIKTSTGIWNVCYDGNDRPVSFTSEDGRTVVSCGYDYQGRRFEKKVLVNGTTISHAYYLYRGYLQVAELDLMHPQPVLVKDYVWDPTETIATRLLMMTCWKEKGIEVKENLYFMHDALKNVTCVFGEQHERKARYEYSPFGGMLTAEGDTFHTNKFRFSCEYTDDELGLVYYNYRHLNPSDGRWINRDPIAEQAGYNLYGFAGNNGINGIDKLGFAVFLVTTFSENDPILKGKTLQINPEDLKNIDDFLTDLDNVSEEMFKKAVSSQRVKFNNRIFKGKTCI
;
A
#
# COMPACT_ATOMS: atom_id res chain seq x y z
N ILE A 1 -21.18 -18.19 -11.14
CA ILE A 1 -22.38 -17.40 -10.73
C ILE A 1 -22.26 -17.12 -9.23
N THR A 2 -22.38 -15.85 -8.84
CA THR A 2 -22.42 -15.44 -7.44
C THR A 2 -23.90 -15.25 -7.04
N SER A 3 -24.27 -15.81 -5.90
CA SER A 3 -25.62 -15.75 -5.35
C SER A 3 -25.61 -15.09 -3.97
N TYR A 4 -26.59 -14.21 -3.74
CA TYR A 4 -26.73 -13.44 -2.51
C TYR A 4 -28.06 -13.79 -1.83
N THR A 5 -28.03 -13.99 -0.52
CA THR A 5 -29.25 -14.23 0.27
C THR A 5 -29.40 -13.11 1.29
N TYR A 6 -30.59 -12.56 1.39
CA TYR A 6 -30.89 -11.44 2.29
C TYR A 6 -31.97 -11.81 3.30
N ALA A 7 -31.94 -11.16 4.45
CA ALA A 7 -32.99 -11.25 5.47
C ALA A 7 -34.29 -10.67 4.90
N PRO A 8 -35.43 -11.41 4.96
CA PRO A 8 -36.64 -11.05 4.22
C PRO A 8 -37.34 -9.76 4.72
N PHE A 9 -37.07 -9.34 5.94
CA PHE A 9 -37.73 -8.16 6.54
C PHE A 9 -36.80 -6.98 6.75
N THR A 10 -35.53 -7.21 6.96
CA THR A 10 -34.55 -6.21 7.35
C THR A 10 -33.57 -5.88 6.22
N GLY A 11 -33.41 -6.80 5.27
CA GLY A 11 -32.59 -6.60 4.08
C GLY A 11 -31.08 -6.79 4.29
N GLU A 12 -30.64 -7.25 5.47
CA GLU A 12 -29.23 -7.55 5.70
C GLU A 12 -28.79 -8.75 4.85
N LEU A 13 -27.55 -8.70 4.37
CA LEU A 13 -26.93 -9.78 3.61
C LEU A 13 -26.60 -10.98 4.54
N LEU A 14 -27.25 -12.11 4.34
CA LEU A 14 -27.06 -13.31 5.16
C LEU A 14 -25.98 -14.24 4.60
N SER A 15 -25.86 -14.34 3.28
CA SER A 15 -24.83 -15.16 2.67
C SER A 15 -24.43 -14.71 1.28
N VAL A 16 -23.18 -15.03 0.93
CA VAL A 16 -22.65 -14.99 -0.44
C VAL A 16 -22.13 -16.37 -0.78
N SER A 17 -22.54 -16.92 -1.91
CA SER A 17 -22.08 -18.23 -2.40
C SER A 17 -21.76 -18.17 -3.89
N HIS A 18 -20.86 -19.03 -4.32
CA HIS A 18 -20.38 -19.12 -5.70
C HIS A 18 -20.70 -20.49 -6.32
N SER A 19 -20.85 -20.54 -7.63
CA SER A 19 -21.12 -21.78 -8.36
C SER A 19 -19.90 -22.69 -8.52
N ASP A 20 -18.74 -22.23 -8.11
CA ASP A 20 -17.49 -22.98 -8.02
C ASP A 20 -17.26 -23.48 -6.57
N ASN A 21 -16.05 -23.94 -6.27
CA ASN A 21 -15.67 -24.42 -4.95
C ASN A 21 -15.27 -23.32 -3.96
N THR A 22 -15.48 -22.03 -4.28
CA THR A 22 -15.20 -20.91 -3.37
C THR A 22 -16.05 -21.04 -2.13
N GLN A 23 -15.43 -20.99 -0.95
CA GLN A 23 -16.13 -21.11 0.32
C GLN A 23 -17.16 -20.00 0.49
N PRO A 24 -18.39 -20.30 0.87
CA PRO A 24 -19.43 -19.29 1.08
C PRO A 24 -19.11 -18.42 2.30
N TRP A 25 -19.62 -17.19 2.25
CA TRP A 25 -19.60 -16.29 3.40
C TRP A 25 -20.97 -16.29 4.06
N LEU A 26 -21.01 -16.43 5.39
CA LEU A 26 -22.24 -16.45 6.17
C LEU A 26 -22.16 -15.33 7.22
N TYR A 27 -23.19 -14.50 7.30
CA TYR A 27 -23.21 -13.33 8.17
C TYR A 27 -24.33 -13.41 9.19
N SER A 28 -24.09 -12.86 10.38
CA SER A 28 -25.13 -12.61 11.37
C SER A 28 -25.04 -11.21 11.95
N TYR A 29 -26.18 -10.67 12.37
CA TYR A 29 -26.33 -9.30 12.78
C TYR A 29 -27.07 -9.20 14.12
N ASN A 30 -26.81 -8.14 14.88
CA ASN A 30 -27.61 -7.78 16.04
C ASN A 30 -28.86 -6.99 15.63
N HIS A 31 -29.69 -6.63 16.60
CA HIS A 31 -30.93 -5.87 16.36
C HIS A 31 -30.70 -4.43 15.83
N LEU A 32 -29.48 -3.92 15.87
CA LEU A 32 -29.10 -2.62 15.32
C LEU A 32 -28.57 -2.73 13.88
N GLY A 33 -28.59 -3.94 13.27
CA GLY A 33 -28.04 -4.18 11.93
C GLY A 33 -26.51 -4.23 11.88
N GLN A 34 -25.83 -4.30 13.01
CA GLN A 34 -24.38 -4.43 13.06
C GLN A 34 -24.01 -5.90 12.90
N MET A 35 -23.04 -6.20 12.04
CA MET A 35 -22.51 -7.56 11.85
C MET A 35 -21.79 -8.02 13.12
N ILE A 36 -22.27 -9.09 13.73
CA ILE A 36 -21.70 -9.68 14.94
C ILE A 36 -20.90 -10.94 14.68
N SER A 37 -21.11 -11.59 13.54
CA SER A 37 -20.32 -12.76 13.14
C SER A 37 -20.27 -12.88 11.63
N VAL A 38 -19.14 -13.38 11.14
CA VAL A 38 -18.97 -13.86 9.76
C VAL A 38 -18.19 -15.16 9.77
N SER A 39 -18.63 -16.12 8.93
CA SER A 39 -17.93 -17.38 8.67
C SER A 39 -17.50 -17.41 7.22
N ASP A 40 -16.22 -17.68 6.97
CA ASP A 40 -15.59 -17.78 5.66
C ASP A 40 -14.48 -18.85 5.63
N ALA A 41 -13.62 -18.82 4.61
CA ALA A 41 -12.50 -19.76 4.48
C ALA A 41 -11.45 -19.62 5.61
N SER A 42 -11.36 -18.48 6.28
CA SER A 42 -10.44 -18.26 7.41
C SER A 42 -10.96 -18.82 8.75
N GLY A 43 -12.25 -19.21 8.81
CA GLY A 43 -12.94 -19.68 10.00
C GLY A 43 -14.11 -18.78 10.40
N ILE A 44 -14.36 -18.67 11.69
CA ILE A 44 -15.41 -17.82 12.25
C ILE A 44 -14.76 -16.59 12.85
N ARG A 45 -15.34 -15.42 12.58
CA ARG A 45 -14.97 -14.15 13.18
C ARG A 45 -16.16 -13.56 13.93
N GLU A 46 -15.94 -13.14 15.17
CA GLU A 46 -16.94 -12.50 16.03
C GLU A 46 -16.56 -11.07 16.33
N LEU A 47 -17.53 -10.16 16.17
CA LEU A 47 -17.36 -8.74 16.36
C LEU A 47 -18.24 -8.27 17.52
N SER A 48 -17.72 -7.39 18.38
CA SER A 48 -18.49 -6.74 19.41
C SER A 48 -18.31 -5.22 19.39
N TYR A 49 -19.33 -4.52 19.86
CA TYR A 49 -19.46 -3.09 19.75
C TYR A 49 -19.75 -2.46 21.10
N ASP A 50 -19.33 -1.23 21.29
CA ASP A 50 -19.70 -0.43 22.46
C ASP A 50 -21.11 0.19 22.31
N ALA A 51 -21.54 0.95 23.33
CA ALA A 51 -22.83 1.61 23.33
C ALA A 51 -22.99 2.70 22.24
N TYR A 52 -21.88 3.16 21.65
CA TYR A 52 -21.86 4.13 20.55
C TYR A 52 -21.81 3.48 19.18
N GLY A 53 -21.80 2.14 19.12
CA GLY A 53 -21.74 1.39 17.87
C GLY A 53 -20.35 1.24 17.28
N ARG A 54 -19.28 1.57 18.02
CA ARG A 54 -17.89 1.40 17.60
C ARG A 54 -17.44 -0.03 17.88
N MET A 55 -16.73 -0.65 16.95
CA MET A 55 -16.17 -1.99 17.13
C MET A 55 -15.08 -1.95 18.19
N ILE A 56 -15.25 -2.70 19.27
CA ILE A 56 -14.29 -2.81 20.36
C ILE A 56 -13.54 -4.12 20.38
N ARG A 57 -14.03 -5.13 19.66
CA ARG A 57 -13.38 -6.43 19.60
C ARG A 57 -13.67 -7.11 18.27
N ASP A 58 -12.63 -7.71 17.70
CA ASP A 58 -12.65 -8.54 16.50
C ASP A 58 -11.89 -9.83 16.85
N THR A 59 -12.61 -10.93 17.05
CA THR A 59 -12.03 -12.22 17.45
C THR A 59 -12.17 -13.21 16.30
N SER A 60 -11.06 -13.83 15.91
CA SER A 60 -11.01 -14.86 14.88
C SER A 60 -10.80 -16.24 15.50
N PHE A 61 -11.68 -17.19 15.16
CA PHE A 61 -11.60 -18.61 15.53
C PHE A 61 -11.32 -19.41 14.26
N GLY A 62 -10.06 -19.53 13.91
CA GLY A 62 -9.60 -20.27 12.74
C GLY A 62 -8.38 -21.12 13.06
N THR A 63 -7.44 -21.18 12.14
CA THR A 63 -6.17 -21.89 12.31
C THR A 63 -5.38 -21.38 13.53
N ALA A 64 -5.46 -20.07 13.81
CA ALA A 64 -4.94 -19.47 15.02
C ALA A 64 -6.03 -18.59 15.65
N GLU A 65 -6.40 -18.89 16.90
CA GLU A 65 -7.28 -18.00 17.64
C GLU A 65 -6.57 -16.67 17.91
N SER A 66 -7.21 -15.58 17.51
CA SER A 66 -6.64 -14.24 17.69
C SER A 66 -7.73 -13.22 17.97
N CYS A 67 -7.37 -12.13 18.66
CA CYS A 67 -8.29 -11.06 19.01
C CYS A 67 -7.60 -9.70 18.86
N ILE A 68 -8.24 -8.79 18.14
CA ILE A 68 -7.94 -7.36 18.17
C ILE A 68 -8.95 -6.70 19.09
N GLN A 69 -8.46 -6.02 20.12
CA GLN A 69 -9.27 -5.22 21.03
C GLN A 69 -8.93 -3.75 20.79
N GLU A 70 -9.94 -2.96 20.39
CA GLU A 70 -9.79 -1.52 20.14
C GLU A 70 -10.17 -0.73 21.38
N GLU A 71 -9.44 0.36 21.63
CA GLU A 71 -9.68 1.31 22.71
C GLU A 71 -9.98 2.68 22.13
N TYR A 72 -10.95 3.39 22.74
CA TYR A 72 -11.38 4.72 22.28
C TYR A 72 -11.38 5.72 23.43
N ASP A 73 -10.96 6.94 23.11
CA ASP A 73 -11.04 8.06 24.06
C ASP A 73 -12.48 8.63 24.17
N ALA A 74 -12.65 9.62 25.04
CA ALA A 74 -13.94 10.27 25.28
C ALA A 74 -14.47 11.03 24.03
N PHE A 75 -13.61 11.33 23.07
CA PHE A 75 -13.98 11.99 21.80
C PHE A 75 -14.28 10.99 20.68
N GLY A 76 -14.12 9.68 20.93
CA GLY A 76 -14.38 8.62 19.97
C GLY A 76 -13.21 8.32 19.04
N ARG A 77 -12.02 8.87 19.29
CA ARG A 77 -10.79 8.54 18.54
C ARG A 77 -10.21 7.24 19.07
N SER A 78 -9.57 6.43 18.21
CA SER A 78 -8.78 5.28 18.67
C SER A 78 -7.66 5.78 19.57
N CYS A 79 -7.61 5.33 20.81
CA CYS A 79 -6.53 5.64 21.75
C CYS A 79 -5.61 4.43 22.00
N GLY A 80 -5.75 3.38 21.24
CA GLY A 80 -4.88 2.23 21.26
C GLY A 80 -5.57 0.95 20.83
N TYR A 81 -4.79 -0.11 20.73
CA TYR A 81 -5.31 -1.46 20.50
C TYR A 81 -4.42 -2.52 21.13
N ARG A 82 -5.00 -3.70 21.32
CA ARG A 82 -4.32 -4.89 21.80
C ARG A 82 -4.49 -6.02 20.80
N LEU A 83 -3.38 -6.64 20.38
CA LEU A 83 -3.37 -7.88 19.62
C LEU A 83 -3.10 -9.04 20.59
N MET A 84 -3.99 -10.02 20.57
CA MET A 84 -3.86 -11.26 21.34
C MET A 84 -3.82 -12.45 20.39
N ILE A 85 -2.99 -13.45 20.72
CA ILE A 85 -2.97 -14.76 20.07
C ILE A 85 -3.23 -15.78 21.18
N GLY A 86 -4.37 -16.48 21.10
CA GLY A 86 -4.92 -17.23 22.23
C GLY A 86 -5.15 -16.31 23.42
N THR A 87 -4.55 -16.63 24.56
CA THR A 87 -4.63 -15.80 25.79
C THR A 87 -3.48 -14.82 25.96
N ARG A 88 -2.48 -14.84 25.06
CA ARG A 88 -1.27 -14.01 25.16
C ARG A 88 -1.46 -12.69 24.43
N THR A 89 -1.20 -11.56 25.11
CA THR A 89 -0.98 -10.28 24.45
C THR A 89 0.37 -10.30 23.74
N VAL A 90 0.34 -10.05 22.42
CA VAL A 90 1.52 -9.99 21.55
C VAL A 90 1.95 -8.54 21.36
N GLN A 91 0.97 -7.66 21.18
CA GLN A 91 1.21 -6.25 20.93
C GLN A 91 0.15 -5.43 21.67
N TYR A 92 0.57 -4.39 22.33
CA TYR A 92 -0.31 -3.36 22.90
C TYR A 92 0.26 -1.99 22.59
N SER A 93 -0.60 -1.13 22.04
CA SER A 93 -0.28 0.27 21.78
C SER A 93 -1.23 1.19 22.51
N SER A 94 -0.72 2.33 22.98
CA SER A 94 -1.56 3.46 23.41
C SER A 94 -1.18 4.72 22.64
N LEU A 95 -2.19 5.51 22.29
CA LEU A 95 -2.08 6.68 21.42
C LEU A 95 -2.52 7.93 22.17
N ASP A 96 -1.72 8.99 22.08
CA ASP A 96 -2.01 10.29 22.66
C ASP A 96 -2.14 11.35 21.57
N TYR A 97 -3.06 12.27 21.79
CA TYR A 97 -3.39 13.36 20.85
C TYR A 97 -3.31 14.70 21.55
N ASP A 98 -2.99 15.73 20.81
CA ASP A 98 -3.06 17.10 21.27
C ASP A 98 -4.53 17.61 21.32
N HIS A 99 -4.70 18.87 21.75
CA HIS A 99 -5.99 19.53 21.83
C HIS A 99 -6.66 19.79 20.46
N LYS A 100 -5.90 19.76 19.36
CA LYS A 100 -6.39 19.88 17.98
C LYS A 100 -6.82 18.53 17.42
N GLY A 101 -6.41 17.43 18.05
CA GLY A 101 -6.65 16.06 17.61
C GLY A 101 -5.52 15.50 16.74
N ASP A 102 -4.36 16.15 16.71
CA ASP A 102 -3.18 15.65 16.03
C ASP A 102 -2.46 14.61 16.90
N MET A 103 -1.93 13.57 16.25
CA MET A 103 -1.21 12.48 16.95
C MET A 103 0.07 13.02 17.57
N MET A 104 0.25 12.83 18.87
CA MET A 104 1.44 13.26 19.60
C MET A 104 2.40 12.11 19.87
N SER A 105 1.87 10.99 20.34
CA SER A 105 2.69 9.84 20.69
C SER A 105 1.98 8.50 20.50
N MET A 106 2.78 7.46 20.27
CA MET A 106 2.37 6.06 20.33
C MET A 106 3.35 5.31 21.22
N ASN A 107 2.84 4.83 22.35
CA ASN A 107 3.58 3.94 23.23
C ASN A 107 3.32 2.50 22.83
N MET A 108 4.37 1.70 22.75
CA MET A 108 4.32 0.27 22.50
C MET A 108 4.80 -0.47 23.74
N GLU A 109 4.02 -1.45 24.22
CA GLU A 109 4.44 -2.29 25.34
C GLU A 109 5.78 -2.98 25.02
N GLY A 110 6.72 -2.91 25.95
CA GLY A 110 8.06 -3.49 25.79
C GLY A 110 9.11 -2.57 25.16
N LEU A 111 8.74 -1.40 24.64
CA LEU A 111 9.69 -0.38 24.21
C LEU A 111 9.94 0.66 25.30
N GLY A 112 11.20 1.10 25.42
CA GLY A 112 11.59 2.07 26.47
C GLY A 112 11.17 3.50 26.20
N THR A 113 10.95 3.86 24.93
CA THR A 113 10.57 5.20 24.47
C THR A 113 9.46 5.09 23.42
N PRO A 114 8.53 6.08 23.32
CA PRO A 114 7.46 6.09 22.33
C PRO A 114 7.95 6.53 20.95
N PHE A 115 7.12 6.27 19.94
CA PHE A 115 7.11 7.07 18.72
C PHE A 115 6.49 8.43 19.05
N THR A 116 7.05 9.55 18.52
CA THR A 116 6.49 10.90 18.73
C THR A 116 6.40 11.67 17.42
N TRP A 117 5.30 12.39 17.24
CA TRP A 117 5.03 13.24 16.08
C TRP A 117 5.09 14.72 16.49
N GLU A 118 5.82 15.52 15.73
CA GLU A 118 5.90 16.98 15.90
C GLU A 118 5.47 17.64 14.59
N TYR A 119 4.54 18.58 14.71
CA TYR A 119 3.97 19.30 13.56
C TYR A 119 4.45 20.76 13.57
N ASP A 120 4.56 21.35 12.38
CA ASP A 120 4.80 22.77 12.24
C ASP A 120 3.56 23.53 12.70
N GLU A 121 3.73 24.50 13.59
CA GLU A 121 2.63 25.24 14.23
C GLU A 121 1.81 26.06 13.24
N THR A 122 2.43 26.49 12.13
CA THR A 122 1.83 27.39 11.14
C THR A 122 1.08 26.60 10.07
N SER A 123 1.72 25.58 9.51
CA SER A 123 1.17 24.79 8.41
C SER A 123 0.40 23.54 8.87
N GLY A 124 0.63 23.05 10.08
CA GLY A 124 0.08 21.80 10.56
C GLY A 124 0.71 20.55 9.93
N PHE A 125 1.77 20.70 9.14
CA PHE A 125 2.44 19.56 8.50
C PHE A 125 3.36 18.82 9.45
N LEU A 126 3.46 17.51 9.26
CA LEU A 126 4.40 16.68 10.01
C LEU A 126 5.84 17.13 9.74
N ASN A 127 6.46 17.71 10.74
CA ASN A 127 7.85 18.18 10.66
C ASN A 127 8.83 17.08 11.08
N LYS A 128 8.48 16.34 12.14
CA LYS A 128 9.38 15.34 12.73
C LYS A 128 8.60 14.14 13.25
N LEU A 129 9.17 12.95 13.05
CA LEU A 129 8.75 11.69 13.68
C LEU A 129 9.97 11.07 14.34
N SER A 130 9.92 10.90 15.66
CA SER A 130 10.98 10.23 16.43
C SER A 130 10.62 8.77 16.66
N TYR A 131 11.61 7.90 16.54
CA TYR A 131 11.49 6.46 16.70
C TYR A 131 12.05 6.02 18.06
N PRO A 132 11.58 4.90 18.63
CA PRO A 132 12.06 4.38 19.91
C PRO A 132 13.57 4.10 19.97
N ASN A 133 14.18 3.73 18.85
CA ASN A 133 15.63 3.48 18.77
C ASN A 133 16.47 4.77 18.68
N GLY A 134 15.87 5.96 18.72
CA GLY A 134 16.57 7.23 18.58
C GLY A 134 16.75 7.70 17.14
N MET A 135 16.27 6.97 16.15
CA MET A 135 16.18 7.46 14.77
C MET A 135 15.12 8.56 14.70
N VAL A 136 15.38 9.58 13.87
CA VAL A 136 14.46 10.70 13.64
C VAL A 136 14.23 10.87 12.15
N ARG A 137 12.98 10.89 11.72
CA ARG A 137 12.57 11.34 10.40
C ARG A 137 12.25 12.83 10.45
N ARG A 138 12.82 13.60 9.51
CA ARG A 138 12.49 15.02 9.28
C ARG A 138 11.92 15.21 7.90
N ASN A 139 10.84 15.96 7.83
CA ASN A 139 10.23 16.39 6.59
C ASN A 139 10.47 17.88 6.38
N THR A 140 10.74 18.28 5.15
CA THR A 140 10.66 19.68 4.72
C THR A 140 9.69 19.81 3.57
N TYR A 141 9.04 20.96 3.47
CA TYR A 141 8.02 21.19 2.46
C TYR A 141 8.40 22.36 1.56
N HIS A 142 7.92 22.35 0.34
CA HIS A 142 8.14 23.45 -0.60
C HIS A 142 7.45 24.73 -0.09
N PRO A 143 8.13 25.89 -0.06
CA PRO A 143 7.63 27.09 0.62
C PRO A 143 6.36 27.70 0.01
N ARG A 144 6.02 27.38 -1.24
CA ARG A 144 4.86 27.94 -1.97
C ARG A 144 3.74 26.92 -2.22
N ILE A 145 4.08 25.66 -2.25
CA ILE A 145 3.16 24.56 -2.52
C ILE A 145 3.35 23.52 -1.42
N ASN A 146 2.28 22.94 -0.93
CA ASN A 146 2.31 22.00 0.20
C ASN A 146 2.88 20.62 -0.19
N LEU A 147 3.91 20.60 -1.04
CA LEU A 147 4.60 19.41 -1.47
C LEU A 147 5.83 19.14 -0.59
N LEU A 148 6.07 17.86 -0.37
CA LEU A 148 7.24 17.39 0.38
C LEU A 148 8.52 17.69 -0.42
N ALA A 149 9.38 18.59 0.10
CA ALA A 149 10.67 18.91 -0.53
C ALA A 149 11.75 17.89 -0.17
N SER A 150 11.75 17.40 1.08
CA SER A 150 12.67 16.34 1.48
C SER A 150 12.12 15.47 2.62
N ILE A 151 12.63 14.25 2.67
CA ILE A 151 12.55 13.34 3.81
C ILE A 151 13.99 12.98 4.18
N GLY A 152 14.41 13.27 5.41
CA GLY A 152 15.70 12.85 5.95
C GLY A 152 15.50 11.95 7.15
N TYR A 153 16.38 10.98 7.32
CA TYR A 153 16.49 10.15 8.50
C TYR A 153 17.85 10.35 9.13
N GLU A 154 17.88 10.65 10.41
CA GLU A 154 19.10 10.98 11.16
C GLU A 154 19.13 10.23 12.50
N ASP A 155 20.33 10.06 13.04
CA ASP A 155 20.55 9.67 14.43
C ASP A 155 20.37 10.89 15.33
N ALA A 156 19.42 10.84 16.25
CA ALA A 156 19.15 11.95 17.17
C ALA A 156 20.31 12.27 18.12
N GLY A 157 21.18 11.29 18.43
CA GLY A 157 22.31 11.45 19.34
C GLY A 157 23.50 12.16 18.71
N THR A 158 23.81 11.84 17.45
CA THR A 158 24.96 12.39 16.72
C THR A 158 24.57 13.49 15.72
N GLY A 159 23.32 13.50 15.25
CA GLY A 159 22.86 14.34 14.17
C GLY A 159 23.30 13.85 12.77
N ASP A 160 23.90 12.67 12.69
CA ASP A 160 24.35 12.12 11.41
C ASP A 160 23.17 11.67 10.55
N MET A 161 23.24 12.00 9.27
CA MET A 161 22.24 11.53 8.29
C MET A 161 22.44 10.03 8.03
N LEU A 162 21.39 9.27 8.27
CA LEU A 162 21.35 7.83 7.97
C LEU A 162 20.96 7.59 6.51
N ALA A 163 19.98 8.32 6.00
CA ALA A 163 19.56 8.33 4.60
C ALA A 163 18.55 9.45 4.34
N GLY A 164 18.29 9.78 3.06
CA GLY A 164 17.32 10.81 2.73
C GLY A 164 16.96 10.90 1.25
N HIS A 165 15.85 11.56 0.99
CA HIS A 165 15.30 11.82 -0.34
C HIS A 165 14.98 13.30 -0.48
N VAL A 166 15.40 13.91 -1.61
CA VAL A 166 15.10 15.32 -1.95
C VAL A 166 14.40 15.35 -3.30
N TYR A 167 13.34 16.14 -3.40
CA TYR A 167 12.46 16.20 -4.57
C TYR A 167 12.46 17.60 -5.20
N GLN A 168 12.34 17.64 -6.53
CA GLN A 168 12.02 18.82 -7.29
C GLN A 168 10.79 18.54 -8.15
N TYR A 169 9.96 19.56 -8.37
CA TYR A 169 8.66 19.43 -9.04
C TYR A 169 8.55 20.38 -10.22
N ASP A 170 7.76 20.00 -11.22
CA ASP A 170 7.35 20.88 -12.29
C ASP A 170 6.12 21.73 -11.89
N HIS A 171 5.67 22.59 -12.80
CA HIS A 171 4.49 23.44 -12.62
C HIS A 171 3.15 22.68 -12.51
N LEU A 172 3.12 21.40 -12.89
CA LEU A 172 1.98 20.51 -12.68
C LEU A 172 2.13 19.70 -11.38
N MET A 173 3.07 20.09 -10.49
CA MET A 173 3.35 19.44 -9.21
C MET A 173 3.84 17.97 -9.35
N ARG A 174 4.37 17.57 -10.52
CA ARG A 174 4.94 16.26 -10.74
C ARG A 174 6.42 16.27 -10.37
N PRO A 175 6.95 15.26 -9.70
CA PRO A 175 8.38 15.18 -9.42
C PRO A 175 9.17 15.08 -10.73
N ILE A 176 10.09 16.01 -10.96
CA ILE A 176 11.00 16.00 -12.12
C ILE A 176 12.40 15.52 -11.77
N GLN A 177 12.74 15.54 -10.47
CA GLN A 177 14.00 15.02 -9.98
C GLN A 177 13.85 14.46 -8.57
N ARG A 178 14.53 13.36 -8.31
CA ARG A 178 14.75 12.81 -6.96
C ARG A 178 16.25 12.58 -6.75
N ARG A 179 16.75 12.99 -5.58
CA ARG A 179 18.11 12.72 -5.15
C ARG A 179 18.05 11.87 -3.89
N ASP A 180 18.71 10.71 -3.92
CA ASP A 180 18.74 9.74 -2.83
C ASP A 180 20.13 9.74 -2.20
N SER A 181 20.21 9.94 -0.89
CA SER A 181 21.44 9.84 -0.09
C SER A 181 21.28 8.66 0.88
N TRP A 182 22.32 7.85 0.99
CA TRP A 182 22.26 6.59 1.75
C TRP A 182 23.09 6.61 3.03
N ASP A 183 23.90 7.63 3.22
CA ASP A 183 24.69 7.99 4.41
C ASP A 183 25.37 9.35 4.17
N THR A 184 26.18 9.81 5.13
CA THR A 184 26.90 11.09 5.03
C THR A 184 28.09 11.06 4.06
N SER A 185 28.57 9.87 3.68
CA SER A 185 29.82 9.67 2.94
C SER A 185 29.63 9.29 1.48
N THR A 186 28.47 8.72 1.12
CA THR A 186 28.19 8.27 -0.26
C THR A 186 27.65 9.38 -1.14
N MET A 187 28.08 9.38 -2.40
CA MET A 187 27.57 10.28 -3.40
C MET A 187 26.07 10.02 -3.62
N ALA A 188 25.25 11.08 -3.61
CA ALA A 188 23.82 10.96 -3.84
C ALA A 188 23.53 10.42 -5.25
N THR A 189 22.60 9.48 -5.35
CA THR A 189 22.07 9.02 -6.64
C THR A 189 20.99 9.98 -7.09
N THR A 190 21.06 10.45 -8.34
CA THR A 190 20.05 11.37 -8.92
C THR A 190 19.24 10.63 -9.98
N ARG A 191 17.93 10.86 -9.97
CA ARG A 191 16.97 10.39 -10.97
C ARG A 191 16.21 11.56 -11.54
N ASP A 192 16.14 11.66 -12.86
CA ASP A 192 15.43 12.72 -13.59
C ASP A 192 14.24 12.12 -14.34
N PHE A 193 13.06 12.74 -14.18
CA PHE A 193 11.80 12.21 -14.69
C PHE A 193 11.19 13.10 -15.76
N THR A 194 10.63 12.50 -16.81
CA THR A 194 9.86 13.24 -17.82
C THR A 194 8.51 12.56 -18.09
N TYR A 195 7.55 13.37 -18.49
CA TYR A 195 6.16 12.97 -18.67
C TYR A 195 5.63 13.40 -20.04
N ASN A 196 4.63 12.67 -20.53
CA ASN A 196 3.84 13.13 -21.68
C ASN A 196 2.72 14.09 -21.24
N SER A 197 1.93 14.58 -22.21
CA SER A 197 0.80 15.50 -21.96
C SER A 197 -0.33 14.91 -21.11
N ARG A 198 -0.40 13.57 -20.94
CA ARG A 198 -1.35 12.89 -20.06
C ARG A 198 -0.79 12.63 -18.66
N SER A 199 0.38 13.19 -18.35
CA SER A 199 1.13 12.95 -17.10
C SER A 199 1.58 11.51 -16.87
N GLU A 200 1.62 10.68 -17.92
CA GLU A 200 2.22 9.37 -17.87
C GLU A 200 3.74 9.51 -17.88
N LEU A 201 4.44 8.72 -17.08
CA LEU A 201 5.91 8.69 -17.05
C LEU A 201 6.44 8.13 -18.37
N VAL A 202 7.26 8.92 -19.08
CA VAL A 202 7.89 8.47 -20.33
C VAL A 202 9.38 8.22 -20.20
N ASN A 203 10.05 8.82 -19.22
CA ASN A 203 11.45 8.55 -18.95
C ASN A 203 11.79 8.72 -17.47
N ASP A 204 12.68 7.86 -16.97
CA ASP A 204 13.34 7.94 -15.67
C ASP A 204 14.83 7.66 -15.91
N GLU A 205 15.65 8.68 -15.82
CA GLU A 205 17.08 8.63 -16.04
C GLU A 205 17.80 8.48 -14.69
N LEU A 206 18.42 7.32 -14.46
CA LEU A 206 19.32 7.10 -13.34
C LEU A 206 20.72 7.55 -13.76
N GLN A 207 21.17 8.68 -13.25
CA GLN A 207 22.50 9.19 -13.57
C GLN A 207 23.58 8.12 -13.32
N GLN A 208 24.39 7.88 -14.36
CA GLN A 208 25.48 6.87 -14.40
C GLN A 208 25.03 5.39 -14.37
N ARG A 209 23.73 5.07 -14.38
CA ARG A 209 23.26 3.69 -14.29
C ARG A 209 22.32 3.27 -15.43
N GLY A 210 21.89 4.20 -16.29
CA GLY A 210 20.99 3.95 -17.40
C GLY A 210 19.62 4.61 -17.24
N ASN A 211 18.69 4.26 -18.12
CA ASN A 211 17.37 4.86 -18.11
C ASN A 211 16.25 3.83 -18.25
N PHE A 212 15.04 4.24 -17.87
CA PHE A 212 13.79 3.55 -18.13
C PHE A 212 12.95 4.44 -19.06
N ALA A 213 12.58 3.94 -20.25
CA ALA A 213 11.78 4.71 -21.19
C ALA A 213 10.52 3.94 -21.57
N TYR A 214 9.39 4.64 -21.62
CA TYR A 214 8.06 4.07 -21.81
C TYR A 214 7.32 4.75 -22.96
N GLN A 215 6.71 3.96 -23.83
CA GLN A 215 5.80 4.43 -24.86
C GLN A 215 4.44 3.76 -24.67
N TYR A 216 3.39 4.58 -24.72
CA TYR A 216 2.02 4.14 -24.50
C TYR A 216 1.15 4.38 -25.73
N ASP A 217 0.06 3.63 -25.84
CA ASP A 217 -1.03 3.95 -26.75
C ASP A 217 -1.96 5.03 -26.17
N ASN A 218 -3.04 5.36 -26.88
CA ASN A 218 -3.95 6.43 -26.47
C ASN A 218 -4.77 6.12 -25.21
N ILE A 219 -4.83 4.86 -24.77
CA ILE A 219 -5.57 4.43 -23.58
C ILE A 219 -4.63 4.01 -22.43
N GLY A 220 -3.32 4.22 -22.61
CA GLY A 220 -2.31 3.96 -21.59
C GLY A 220 -1.78 2.52 -21.56
N ASN A 221 -1.97 1.71 -22.61
CA ASN A 221 -1.28 0.43 -22.70
C ASN A 221 0.17 0.67 -23.12
N ARG A 222 1.13 -0.04 -22.51
CA ARG A 222 2.53 -0.03 -22.97
C ARG A 222 2.64 -0.58 -24.37
N LYS A 223 3.44 0.07 -25.22
CA LYS A 223 3.81 -0.38 -26.58
C LYS A 223 5.26 -0.82 -26.62
N ILE A 224 6.13 0.00 -26.08
CA ILE A 224 7.57 -0.24 -26.00
C ILE A 224 8.02 0.23 -24.63
N VAL A 225 8.82 -0.60 -24.00
CA VAL A 225 9.52 -0.28 -22.75
C VAL A 225 11.00 -0.57 -22.96
N ARG A 226 11.85 0.37 -22.57
CA ARG A 226 13.29 0.15 -22.43
C ARG A 226 13.64 0.28 -20.97
N GLU A 227 14.15 -0.79 -20.39
CA GLU A 227 14.62 -0.84 -19.03
C GLU A 227 16.14 -1.10 -19.04
N LEU A 228 16.89 -0.03 -18.75
CA LEU A 228 18.34 -0.02 -18.93
C LEU A 228 18.72 -0.28 -20.40
N GLU A 229 19.24 -1.44 -20.74
CA GLU A 229 19.63 -1.82 -22.10
C GLU A 229 18.63 -2.76 -22.80
N GLU A 230 17.62 -3.24 -22.09
CA GLU A 230 16.65 -4.20 -22.59
C GLU A 230 15.40 -3.51 -23.16
N GLU A 231 14.98 -3.91 -24.35
CA GLU A 231 13.75 -3.44 -24.98
C GLU A 231 12.69 -4.55 -24.96
N THR A 232 11.48 -4.18 -24.55
CA THR A 232 10.30 -5.05 -24.54
C THR A 232 9.19 -4.37 -25.33
N SER A 233 8.56 -5.09 -26.27
CA SER A 233 7.39 -4.63 -27.02
C SER A 233 6.14 -5.41 -26.63
N TYR A 234 4.99 -4.72 -26.66
CA TYR A 234 3.70 -5.23 -26.20
C TYR A 234 2.64 -5.11 -27.30
N GLY A 235 2.00 -6.21 -27.64
CA GLY A 235 0.77 -6.21 -28.42
C GLY A 235 -0.44 -6.17 -27.52
N THR A 236 -1.50 -5.46 -27.92
CA THR A 236 -2.70 -5.26 -27.09
C THR A 236 -3.97 -5.48 -27.90
N ASN A 237 -4.98 -6.14 -27.32
CA ASN A 237 -6.31 -6.30 -27.89
C ASN A 237 -7.26 -5.14 -27.49
N ARG A 238 -8.50 -5.17 -27.99
CA ARG A 238 -9.53 -4.15 -27.71
C ARG A 238 -10.04 -4.14 -26.25
N LEU A 239 -9.70 -5.13 -25.46
CA LEU A 239 -10.03 -5.22 -24.03
C LEU A 239 -8.87 -4.74 -23.14
N ASN A 240 -7.85 -4.10 -23.72
CA ASN A 240 -6.62 -3.65 -23.05
C ASN A 240 -5.78 -4.81 -22.47
N GLN A 241 -5.98 -6.04 -22.94
CA GLN A 241 -5.20 -7.20 -22.55
C GLN A 241 -3.98 -7.33 -23.47
N TYR A 242 -2.82 -7.64 -22.91
CA TYR A 242 -1.65 -7.95 -23.72
C TYR A 242 -1.85 -9.28 -24.46
N THR A 243 -1.59 -9.28 -25.76
CA THR A 243 -1.68 -10.48 -26.61
C THR A 243 -0.33 -11.15 -26.79
N ASN A 244 0.73 -10.35 -26.78
CA ASN A 244 2.10 -10.83 -26.83
C ASN A 244 3.05 -9.83 -26.17
N ILE A 245 4.12 -10.34 -25.58
CA ILE A 245 5.21 -9.58 -24.96
C ILE A 245 6.50 -10.12 -25.56
N ILE A 246 7.25 -9.28 -26.28
CA ILE A 246 8.47 -9.66 -26.98
C ILE A 246 9.65 -8.93 -26.34
N GLN A 247 10.59 -9.69 -25.81
CA GLN A 247 11.85 -9.20 -25.22
C GLN A 247 13.02 -9.93 -25.87
N ALA A 248 13.94 -9.20 -26.50
CA ALA A 248 14.97 -9.77 -27.36
C ALA A 248 14.36 -10.72 -28.41
N ASP A 249 14.80 -11.99 -28.47
CA ASP A 249 14.27 -13.01 -29.38
C ASP A 249 13.19 -13.91 -28.76
N ALA A 250 12.75 -13.62 -27.51
CA ALA A 250 11.77 -14.40 -26.80
C ALA A 250 10.39 -13.74 -26.83
N SER A 251 9.36 -14.51 -27.22
CA SER A 251 7.96 -14.11 -27.17
C SER A 251 7.24 -14.84 -26.07
N PHE A 252 6.37 -14.12 -25.35
CA PHE A 252 5.45 -14.65 -24.36
C PHE A 252 4.04 -14.19 -24.67
N ASP A 253 3.09 -15.12 -24.74
CA ASP A 253 1.69 -14.83 -24.98
C ASP A 253 0.90 -15.03 -23.68
N PRO A 254 0.47 -13.94 -23.03
CA PRO A 254 -0.42 -13.99 -21.87
C PRO A 254 -1.77 -14.61 -22.25
N VAL A 255 -2.37 -15.34 -21.31
CA VAL A 255 -3.70 -15.94 -21.49
C VAL A 255 -4.63 -15.41 -20.41
N TYR A 256 -5.87 -15.12 -20.80
CA TYR A 256 -6.90 -14.59 -19.90
C TYR A 256 -8.13 -15.51 -19.89
N ASP A 257 -8.82 -15.56 -18.77
CA ASP A 257 -10.14 -16.17 -18.64
C ASP A 257 -11.25 -15.24 -19.18
N ALA A 258 -12.50 -15.68 -19.08
CA ALA A 258 -13.66 -14.91 -19.56
C ALA A 258 -13.93 -13.65 -18.71
N ASP A 259 -13.51 -13.64 -17.46
CA ASP A 259 -13.66 -12.51 -16.55
C ASP A 259 -12.51 -11.50 -16.70
N GLY A 260 -11.48 -11.86 -17.47
CA GLY A 260 -10.33 -11.04 -17.82
C GLY A 260 -9.18 -11.17 -16.85
N ASN A 261 -9.17 -12.18 -16.00
CA ASN A 261 -8.05 -12.50 -15.15
C ASN A 261 -6.95 -13.16 -15.97
N GLN A 262 -5.71 -12.81 -15.71
CA GLN A 262 -4.56 -13.36 -16.42
C GLN A 262 -4.20 -14.73 -15.84
N ILE A 263 -4.58 -15.81 -16.55
CA ILE A 263 -4.37 -17.20 -16.11
C ILE A 263 -3.01 -17.78 -16.51
N ARG A 264 -2.26 -17.10 -17.39
CA ARG A 264 -0.85 -17.40 -17.69
C ARG A 264 -0.07 -16.09 -17.71
N ILE A 265 0.87 -15.94 -16.79
CA ILE A 265 1.64 -14.72 -16.56
C ILE A 265 3.14 -15.00 -16.68
N LYS A 266 3.91 -13.97 -17.06
CA LYS A 266 5.38 -13.95 -16.97
C LYS A 266 5.77 -12.89 -15.96
N THR A 267 6.59 -13.26 -14.99
CA THR A 267 7.13 -12.37 -13.94
C THR A 267 8.64 -12.42 -13.95
N SER A 268 9.29 -11.68 -13.05
CA SER A 268 10.75 -11.75 -12.85
C SER A 268 11.26 -13.12 -12.40
N THR A 269 10.37 -13.99 -11.86
CA THR A 269 10.73 -15.33 -11.37
C THR A 269 10.40 -16.46 -12.37
N GLY A 270 9.75 -16.15 -13.49
CA GLY A 270 9.40 -17.12 -14.51
C GLY A 270 7.96 -17.03 -15.00
N ILE A 271 7.50 -18.10 -15.65
CA ILE A 271 6.14 -18.22 -16.15
C ILE A 271 5.30 -19.02 -15.14
N TRP A 272 4.09 -18.51 -14.88
CA TRP A 272 3.15 -19.07 -13.93
C TRP A 272 1.78 -19.28 -14.55
N ASN A 273 1.15 -20.41 -14.25
CA ASN A 273 -0.27 -20.66 -14.49
C ASN A 273 -1.04 -20.31 -13.22
N VAL A 274 -2.10 -19.51 -13.34
CA VAL A 274 -2.85 -18.94 -12.22
C VAL A 274 -4.28 -19.44 -12.24
N CYS A 275 -4.79 -19.85 -11.07
CA CYS A 275 -6.20 -20.16 -10.86
C CYS A 275 -6.82 -19.12 -9.96
N TYR A 276 -8.04 -18.73 -10.28
CA TYR A 276 -8.82 -17.73 -9.54
C TYR A 276 -10.04 -18.36 -8.89
N ASP A 277 -10.49 -17.77 -7.79
CA ASP A 277 -11.77 -18.08 -7.16
C ASP A 277 -12.92 -17.27 -7.77
N GLY A 278 -14.15 -17.51 -7.33
CA GLY A 278 -15.35 -16.82 -7.81
C GLY A 278 -15.41 -15.32 -7.48
N ASN A 279 -14.41 -14.77 -6.81
CA ASN A 279 -14.24 -13.34 -6.53
C ASN A 279 -13.05 -12.72 -7.27
N ASP A 280 -12.56 -13.38 -8.34
CA ASP A 280 -11.42 -12.95 -9.15
C ASP A 280 -10.11 -12.81 -8.34
N ARG A 281 -9.95 -13.60 -7.26
CA ARG A 281 -8.73 -13.60 -6.44
C ARG A 281 -7.86 -14.80 -6.81
N PRO A 282 -6.54 -14.61 -7.04
CA PRO A 282 -5.66 -15.69 -7.45
C PRO A 282 -5.36 -16.62 -6.26
N VAL A 283 -5.94 -17.81 -6.27
CA VAL A 283 -5.83 -18.80 -5.19
C VAL A 283 -4.68 -19.78 -5.38
N SER A 284 -4.16 -19.93 -6.60
CA SER A 284 -3.02 -20.81 -6.88
C SER A 284 -2.19 -20.31 -8.05
N PHE A 285 -0.88 -20.37 -7.87
CA PHE A 285 0.13 -20.11 -8.90
C PHE A 285 0.98 -21.38 -9.05
N THR A 286 1.05 -21.92 -10.27
CA THR A 286 1.87 -23.09 -10.58
C THR A 286 2.93 -22.69 -11.59
N SER A 287 4.22 -22.91 -11.29
CA SER A 287 5.32 -22.67 -12.23
C SER A 287 5.14 -23.49 -13.51
N GLU A 288 5.67 -23.01 -14.64
CA GLU A 288 5.49 -23.67 -15.94
C GLU A 288 5.99 -25.14 -15.96
N ASP A 289 7.02 -25.42 -15.18
CA ASP A 289 7.56 -26.78 -15.01
C ASP A 289 6.78 -27.64 -14.00
N GLY A 290 5.74 -27.07 -13.36
CA GLY A 290 4.89 -27.74 -12.36
C GLY A 290 5.56 -28.01 -11.01
N ARG A 291 6.81 -27.59 -10.80
CA ARG A 291 7.57 -27.92 -9.58
C ARG A 291 7.21 -27.08 -8.39
N THR A 292 6.92 -25.80 -8.62
CA THR A 292 6.57 -24.85 -7.55
C THR A 292 5.09 -24.51 -7.63
N VAL A 293 4.42 -24.63 -6.48
CA VAL A 293 3.02 -24.21 -6.32
C VAL A 293 2.92 -23.27 -5.13
N VAL A 294 2.33 -22.09 -5.37
CA VAL A 294 1.99 -21.12 -4.31
C VAL A 294 0.48 -21.07 -4.20
N SER A 295 -0.06 -21.41 -3.02
CA SER A 295 -1.50 -21.35 -2.76
C SER A 295 -1.80 -20.22 -1.78
N CYS A 296 -2.92 -19.51 -2.01
CA CYS A 296 -3.38 -18.39 -1.20
C CYS A 296 -4.82 -18.60 -0.74
N GLY A 297 -5.08 -18.30 0.54
CA GLY A 297 -6.42 -18.27 1.10
C GLY A 297 -6.84 -16.83 1.41
N TYR A 298 -8.11 -16.48 1.14
CA TYR A 298 -8.64 -15.14 1.33
C TYR A 298 -9.89 -15.15 2.20
N ASP A 299 -10.01 -14.17 3.09
CA ASP A 299 -11.19 -13.95 3.90
C ASP A 299 -12.30 -13.18 3.14
N TYR A 300 -13.43 -12.95 3.80
CA TYR A 300 -14.58 -12.24 3.22
C TYR A 300 -14.30 -10.78 2.83
N GLN A 301 -13.25 -10.16 3.37
CA GLN A 301 -12.80 -8.82 3.03
C GLN A 301 -11.76 -8.80 1.89
N GLY A 302 -11.40 -9.97 1.34
CA GLY A 302 -10.38 -10.08 0.30
C GLY A 302 -8.94 -10.03 0.84
N ARG A 303 -8.74 -10.09 2.16
CA ARG A 303 -7.40 -10.13 2.76
C ARG A 303 -6.86 -11.54 2.71
N ARG A 304 -5.60 -11.70 2.31
CA ARG A 304 -4.93 -12.99 2.26
C ARG A 304 -4.54 -13.44 3.66
N PHE A 305 -5.30 -14.36 4.25
CA PHE A 305 -5.01 -14.88 5.58
C PHE A 305 -4.00 -16.03 5.59
N GLU A 306 -3.78 -16.70 4.45
CA GLU A 306 -2.90 -17.86 4.34
C GLU A 306 -2.11 -17.84 3.03
N LYS A 307 -0.85 -18.25 3.10
CA LYS A 307 0.01 -18.51 1.94
C LYS A 307 0.84 -19.76 2.19
N LYS A 308 0.83 -20.70 1.22
CA LYS A 308 1.58 -21.94 1.29
C LYS A 308 2.41 -22.12 0.03
N VAL A 309 3.67 -22.49 0.18
CA VAL A 309 4.60 -22.74 -0.92
C VAL A 309 5.03 -24.20 -0.91
N LEU A 310 4.83 -24.87 -2.04
CA LEU A 310 5.27 -26.24 -2.26
C LEU A 310 6.34 -26.26 -3.35
N VAL A 311 7.38 -27.07 -3.14
CA VAL A 311 8.40 -27.36 -4.16
C VAL A 311 8.50 -28.89 -4.31
N ASN A 312 8.32 -29.40 -5.52
CA ASN A 312 8.26 -30.82 -5.82
C ASN A 312 7.30 -31.60 -4.89
N GLY A 313 6.12 -31.00 -4.60
CA GLY A 313 5.09 -31.58 -3.72
C GLY A 313 5.39 -31.48 -2.21
N THR A 314 6.55 -30.99 -1.81
CA THR A 314 6.92 -30.79 -0.40
C THR A 314 6.63 -29.35 0.01
N THR A 315 5.89 -29.16 1.10
CA THR A 315 5.67 -27.81 1.67
C THR A 315 6.98 -27.28 2.24
N ILE A 316 7.42 -26.13 1.76
CA ILE A 316 8.65 -25.45 2.20
C ILE A 316 8.36 -24.18 3.01
N SER A 317 7.14 -23.64 2.92
CA SER A 317 6.71 -22.48 3.69
C SER A 317 5.19 -22.52 3.82
N HIS A 318 4.68 -22.18 5.00
CA HIS A 318 3.25 -22.11 5.27
C HIS A 318 3.01 -20.99 6.28
N ALA A 319 2.53 -19.83 5.82
CA ALA A 319 2.34 -18.62 6.60
C ALA A 319 0.85 -18.33 6.83
N TYR A 320 0.53 -17.80 7.98
CA TYR A 320 -0.79 -17.30 8.35
C TYR A 320 -0.68 -15.84 8.79
N TYR A 321 -1.59 -14.98 8.33
CA TYR A 321 -1.54 -13.55 8.51
C TYR A 321 -2.72 -13.04 9.33
N LEU A 322 -2.44 -12.19 10.31
CA LEU A 322 -3.45 -11.53 11.13
C LEU A 322 -3.57 -10.06 10.72
N TYR A 323 -4.79 -9.54 10.73
CA TYR A 323 -5.10 -8.20 10.26
C TYR A 323 -5.88 -7.38 11.27
N ARG A 324 -5.54 -6.08 11.36
CA ARG A 324 -6.34 -5.02 11.95
C ARG A 324 -6.85 -4.13 10.81
N GLY A 325 -8.15 -4.19 10.49
CA GLY A 325 -8.64 -3.66 9.23
C GLY A 325 -7.92 -4.32 8.06
N TYR A 326 -7.30 -3.54 7.19
CA TYR A 326 -6.49 -4.04 6.07
C TYR A 326 -4.98 -4.12 6.37
N LEU A 327 -4.55 -3.67 7.54
CA LEU A 327 -3.14 -3.72 7.93
C LEU A 327 -2.80 -5.09 8.50
N GLN A 328 -1.80 -5.76 7.90
CA GLN A 328 -1.26 -6.99 8.45
C GLN A 328 -0.50 -6.67 9.74
N VAL A 329 -0.95 -7.20 10.88
CA VAL A 329 -0.37 -6.91 12.19
C VAL A 329 0.51 -8.04 12.73
N ALA A 330 0.37 -9.26 12.20
CA ALA A 330 1.26 -10.37 12.56
C ALA A 330 1.35 -11.43 11.45
N GLU A 331 2.43 -12.20 11.51
CA GLU A 331 2.70 -13.37 10.66
C GLU A 331 3.05 -14.56 11.56
N LEU A 332 2.36 -15.68 11.33
CA LEU A 332 2.56 -16.94 12.02
C LEU A 332 3.09 -17.99 11.04
N ASP A 333 4.00 -18.83 11.52
CA ASP A 333 4.48 -20.01 10.79
C ASP A 333 3.64 -21.23 11.16
N LEU A 334 3.05 -21.87 10.14
CA LEU A 334 2.26 -23.09 10.25
C LEU A 334 3.06 -24.37 9.90
N MET A 335 4.36 -24.29 9.73
CA MET A 335 5.23 -25.47 9.53
C MET A 335 5.40 -26.30 10.81
N HIS A 336 4.93 -25.79 11.94
CA HIS A 336 4.97 -26.44 13.26
C HIS A 336 3.60 -27.04 13.63
N PRO A 337 3.54 -27.98 14.61
CA PRO A 337 2.27 -28.56 15.07
C PRO A 337 1.27 -27.55 15.65
N GLN A 338 1.78 -26.42 16.15
CA GLN A 338 1.00 -25.26 16.57
C GLN A 338 1.52 -24.02 15.85
N PRO A 339 0.64 -23.06 15.51
CA PRO A 339 1.07 -21.81 14.89
C PRO A 339 2.11 -21.05 15.75
N VAL A 340 3.22 -20.64 15.14
CA VAL A 340 4.32 -19.93 15.82
C VAL A 340 4.40 -18.50 15.32
N LEU A 341 4.32 -17.53 16.22
CA LEU A 341 4.52 -16.12 15.87
C LEU A 341 5.96 -15.89 15.39
N VAL A 342 6.11 -15.37 14.18
CA VAL A 342 7.43 -15.09 13.58
C VAL A 342 7.69 -13.61 13.42
N LYS A 343 6.63 -12.81 13.17
CA LYS A 343 6.73 -11.34 13.04
C LYS A 343 5.47 -10.68 13.53
N ASP A 344 5.61 -9.48 14.06
CA ASP A 344 4.51 -8.53 14.19
C ASP A 344 4.94 -7.15 13.67
N TYR A 345 3.94 -6.30 13.38
CA TYR A 345 4.11 -5.09 12.60
C TYR A 345 3.43 -3.90 13.25
N VAL A 346 4.15 -2.80 13.35
CA VAL A 346 3.66 -1.52 13.89
C VAL A 346 3.54 -0.52 12.75
N TRP A 347 2.32 -0.08 12.48
CA TRP A 347 1.99 0.82 11.39
C TRP A 347 1.81 2.25 11.88
N ASP A 348 2.03 3.22 11.00
CA ASP A 348 1.78 4.63 11.26
C ASP A 348 0.28 4.88 11.51
N PRO A 349 -0.12 5.25 12.74
CA PRO A 349 -1.55 5.40 13.09
C PRO A 349 -2.18 6.66 12.51
N THR A 350 -1.40 7.56 11.94
CA THR A 350 -1.91 8.78 11.30
C THR A 350 -2.58 8.50 9.96
N GLU A 351 -2.37 7.31 9.40
CA GLU A 351 -2.96 6.85 8.15
C GLU A 351 -3.79 5.58 8.43
N THR A 352 -4.99 5.50 7.88
CA THR A 352 -5.93 4.39 8.16
C THR A 352 -5.85 3.25 7.14
N ILE A 353 -5.34 3.51 5.95
CA ILE A 353 -5.25 2.56 4.83
C ILE A 353 -3.94 2.79 4.09
N ALA A 354 -3.27 1.69 3.66
CA ALA A 354 -2.01 1.74 2.90
C ALA A 354 -0.99 2.70 3.53
N THR A 355 -0.76 2.51 4.82
CA THR A 355 0.11 3.36 5.65
C THR A 355 1.57 2.95 5.57
N ARG A 356 2.39 3.56 6.42
CA ARG A 356 3.82 3.24 6.55
C ARG A 356 4.04 2.25 7.67
N LEU A 357 4.80 1.21 7.39
CA LEU A 357 5.31 0.31 8.41
C LEU A 357 6.43 1.04 9.18
N LEU A 358 6.24 1.28 10.46
CA LEU A 358 7.23 1.97 11.30
C LEU A 358 8.24 0.99 11.88
N MET A 359 7.75 -0.17 12.34
CA MET A 359 8.59 -1.18 12.99
C MET A 359 8.06 -2.59 12.68
N MET A 360 8.98 -3.54 12.61
CA MET A 360 8.72 -4.97 12.58
C MET A 360 9.50 -5.64 13.71
N THR A 361 8.82 -6.38 14.57
CA THR A 361 9.43 -7.25 15.55
C THR A 361 9.61 -8.63 14.95
N CYS A 362 10.85 -9.12 14.94
CA CYS A 362 11.16 -10.52 14.60
C CYS A 362 11.21 -11.34 15.89
N TRP A 363 10.57 -12.50 15.89
CA TRP A 363 10.53 -13.40 17.04
C TRP A 363 11.49 -14.57 16.87
N LYS A 364 11.97 -15.13 18.00
CA LYS A 364 12.77 -16.35 18.00
C LYS A 364 11.91 -17.58 17.67
N GLU A 365 12.53 -18.71 17.36
CA GLU A 365 11.91 -19.94 16.86
C GLU A 365 10.65 -20.41 17.58
N LYS A 366 10.49 -20.11 18.88
CA LYS A 366 9.28 -20.47 19.64
C LYS A 366 8.19 -19.39 19.66
N GLY A 367 8.43 -18.25 19.01
CA GLY A 367 7.49 -17.12 18.99
C GLY A 367 7.21 -16.48 20.36
N ILE A 368 8.10 -16.64 21.36
CA ILE A 368 7.92 -16.16 22.73
C ILE A 368 8.84 -14.97 23.04
N GLU A 369 10.08 -15.06 22.61
CA GLU A 369 11.10 -14.03 22.86
C GLU A 369 11.34 -13.21 21.60
N VAL A 370 11.50 -11.90 21.77
CA VAL A 370 11.91 -11.00 20.71
C VAL A 370 13.34 -11.35 20.28
N LYS A 371 13.56 -11.45 18.98
CA LYS A 371 14.88 -11.61 18.38
C LYS A 371 15.52 -10.26 18.11
N GLU A 372 14.79 -9.38 17.42
CA GLU A 372 15.22 -8.01 17.09
C GLU A 372 14.01 -7.16 16.68
N ASN A 373 14.12 -5.85 16.84
CA ASN A 373 13.22 -4.87 16.24
C ASN A 373 13.91 -4.20 15.06
N LEU A 374 13.17 -4.02 13.99
CA LEU A 374 13.63 -3.41 12.75
C LEU A 374 12.79 -2.17 12.44
N TYR A 375 13.42 -1.04 12.13
CA TYR A 375 12.81 0.26 11.93
C TYR A 375 12.89 0.68 10.48
N PHE A 376 11.81 1.25 9.95
CA PHE A 376 11.63 1.44 8.52
C PHE A 376 11.77 2.88 8.08
N MET A 377 12.49 3.06 6.99
CA MET A 377 12.59 4.29 6.25
C MET A 377 11.83 4.19 4.92
N HIS A 378 11.15 5.29 4.54
CA HIS A 378 10.34 5.35 3.32
C HIS A 378 10.66 6.60 2.50
N ASP A 379 10.43 6.50 1.19
CA ASP A 379 10.34 7.67 0.32
C ASP A 379 8.93 8.32 0.40
N ALA A 380 8.68 9.34 -0.43
CA ALA A 380 7.40 10.04 -0.47
C ALA A 380 6.22 9.14 -0.91
N LEU A 381 6.49 8.10 -1.68
CA LEU A 381 5.49 7.14 -2.20
C LEU A 381 5.29 5.93 -1.27
N LYS A 382 5.80 6.00 -0.04
CA LYS A 382 5.77 4.92 0.95
C LYS A 382 6.60 3.68 0.57
N ASN A 383 7.43 3.75 -0.49
CA ASN A 383 8.35 2.66 -0.76
C ASN A 383 9.33 2.53 0.41
N VAL A 384 9.49 1.33 0.94
CA VAL A 384 10.53 1.06 1.93
C VAL A 384 11.88 1.13 1.24
N THR A 385 12.74 2.04 1.66
CA THR A 385 14.06 2.26 1.04
C THR A 385 15.21 1.79 1.89
N CYS A 386 15.07 1.85 3.23
CA CYS A 386 16.01 1.25 4.17
C CYS A 386 15.30 0.61 5.35
N VAL A 387 15.98 -0.34 5.99
CA VAL A 387 15.61 -0.93 7.28
C VAL A 387 16.82 -0.82 8.19
N PHE A 388 16.60 -0.35 9.42
CA PHE A 388 17.62 -0.14 10.42
C PHE A 388 17.36 -1.00 11.66
N GLY A 389 18.43 -1.41 12.34
CA GLY A 389 18.37 -2.07 13.63
C GLY A 389 18.32 -1.09 14.81
N GLU A 390 18.48 -1.60 16.01
CA GLU A 390 18.40 -0.84 17.27
C GLU A 390 19.52 0.21 17.43
N GLN A 391 20.67 0.00 16.81
CA GLN A 391 21.85 0.88 16.91
C GLN A 391 22.08 1.65 15.60
N HIS A 392 21.03 1.86 14.82
CA HIS A 392 21.04 2.52 13.52
C HIS A 392 21.90 1.83 12.45
N GLU A 393 22.31 0.58 12.67
CA GLU A 393 22.97 -0.21 11.64
C GLU A 393 21.99 -0.52 10.51
N ARG A 394 22.38 -0.26 9.26
CA ARG A 394 21.56 -0.51 8.08
C ARG A 394 21.47 -2.01 7.82
N LYS A 395 20.31 -2.61 8.09
CA LYS A 395 20.01 -4.04 7.92
C LYS A 395 19.60 -4.40 6.51
N ALA A 396 18.94 -3.46 5.80
CA ALA A 396 18.59 -3.63 4.40
C ALA A 396 18.50 -2.28 3.68
N ARG A 397 18.71 -2.31 2.36
CA ARG A 397 18.50 -1.20 1.43
C ARG A 397 17.82 -1.71 0.18
N TYR A 398 16.85 -0.94 -0.33
CA TYR A 398 16.09 -1.25 -1.53
C TYR A 398 16.06 -0.07 -2.49
N GLU A 399 16.17 -0.35 -3.78
CA GLU A 399 15.89 0.58 -4.87
C GLU A 399 14.96 -0.10 -5.88
N TYR A 400 14.06 0.68 -6.46
CA TYR A 400 13.02 0.18 -7.35
C TYR A 400 13.04 0.89 -8.70
N SER A 401 12.65 0.15 -9.76
CA SER A 401 12.22 0.76 -11.01
C SER A 401 10.90 1.53 -10.79
N PRO A 402 10.47 2.39 -11.73
CA PRO A 402 9.27 3.21 -11.55
C PRO A 402 7.98 2.43 -11.27
N PHE A 403 7.93 1.17 -11.63
CA PHE A 403 6.77 0.30 -11.45
C PHE A 403 7.01 -0.85 -10.46
N GLY A 404 8.00 -0.70 -9.60
CA GLY A 404 8.21 -1.61 -8.48
C GLY A 404 9.15 -2.79 -8.74
N GLY A 405 9.76 -2.88 -9.93
CA GLY A 405 10.83 -3.85 -10.19
C GLY A 405 12.02 -3.58 -9.26
N MET A 406 12.57 -4.64 -8.66
CA MET A 406 13.69 -4.52 -7.72
C MET A 406 15.00 -4.27 -8.50
N LEU A 407 15.65 -3.13 -8.24
CA LEU A 407 16.97 -2.78 -8.81
C LEU A 407 18.10 -3.11 -7.86
N THR A 408 17.91 -2.89 -6.58
CA THR A 408 18.88 -3.16 -5.51
C THR A 408 18.16 -3.75 -4.32
N ALA A 409 18.72 -4.82 -3.76
CA ALA A 409 18.33 -5.40 -2.48
C ALA A 409 19.60 -5.88 -1.78
N GLU A 410 19.99 -5.18 -0.72
CA GLU A 410 21.24 -5.39 0.01
C GLU A 410 20.99 -5.52 1.50
N GLY A 411 21.93 -6.16 2.22
CA GLY A 411 21.94 -6.29 3.67
C GLY A 411 21.41 -7.62 4.18
N ASP A 412 21.54 -7.87 5.49
CA ASP A 412 21.32 -9.20 6.08
C ASP A 412 19.83 -9.56 6.18
N THR A 413 18.94 -8.56 6.20
CA THR A 413 17.50 -8.76 6.43
C THR A 413 16.64 -8.51 5.19
N PHE A 414 17.26 -8.34 4.01
CA PHE A 414 16.50 -7.98 2.82
C PHE A 414 15.44 -9.03 2.41
N HIS A 415 15.67 -10.31 2.66
CA HIS A 415 14.69 -11.38 2.44
C HIS A 415 13.66 -11.51 3.57
N THR A 416 14.03 -11.07 4.79
CA THR A 416 13.14 -11.18 5.96
C THR A 416 11.98 -10.20 5.85
N ASN A 417 12.26 -8.97 5.38
CA ASN A 417 11.24 -7.98 5.13
C ASN A 417 10.52 -8.24 3.80
N LYS A 418 9.18 -8.32 3.85
CA LYS A 418 8.32 -8.48 2.67
C LYS A 418 7.61 -7.20 2.25
N PHE A 419 7.50 -6.21 3.16
CA PHE A 419 6.90 -4.91 2.84
C PHE A 419 7.94 -4.01 2.18
N ARG A 420 7.78 -3.74 0.87
CA ARG A 420 8.81 -3.07 0.08
C ARG A 420 8.24 -1.95 -0.79
N PHE A 421 7.97 -2.20 -2.07
CA PHE A 421 7.39 -1.21 -2.99
C PHE A 421 5.98 -0.79 -2.51
N SER A 422 5.70 0.51 -2.46
CA SER A 422 4.46 1.11 -1.90
C SER A 422 4.16 0.67 -0.46
N CYS A 423 5.13 0.12 0.28
CA CYS A 423 4.94 -0.54 1.57
C CYS A 423 3.95 -1.71 1.51
N GLU A 424 3.87 -2.39 0.36
CA GLU A 424 3.01 -3.54 0.13
C GLU A 424 3.80 -4.86 0.17
N TYR A 425 3.11 -5.97 0.37
CA TYR A 425 3.73 -7.28 0.55
C TYR A 425 4.26 -7.82 -0.77
N THR A 426 5.56 -8.04 -0.86
CA THR A 426 6.23 -8.64 -2.03
C THR A 426 6.29 -10.16 -1.87
N ASP A 427 5.73 -10.88 -2.83
CA ASP A 427 5.85 -12.33 -2.96
C ASP A 427 7.11 -12.67 -3.76
N ASP A 428 8.21 -12.95 -3.07
CA ASP A 428 9.52 -13.21 -3.68
C ASP A 428 9.47 -14.43 -4.64
N GLU A 429 8.67 -15.43 -4.31
CA GLU A 429 8.51 -16.65 -5.12
C GLU A 429 7.87 -16.33 -6.48
N LEU A 430 6.95 -15.37 -6.48
CA LEU A 430 6.16 -15.00 -7.66
C LEU A 430 6.71 -13.80 -8.42
N GLY A 431 7.53 -12.95 -7.77
CA GLY A 431 7.93 -11.66 -8.30
C GLY A 431 6.76 -10.68 -8.44
N LEU A 432 5.72 -10.82 -7.61
CA LEU A 432 4.52 -10.00 -7.60
C LEU A 432 4.44 -9.18 -6.30
N VAL A 433 3.69 -8.06 -6.37
CA VAL A 433 3.36 -7.24 -5.18
C VAL A 433 1.87 -7.39 -4.89
N TYR A 434 1.53 -7.79 -3.67
CA TYR A 434 0.16 -8.04 -3.22
C TYR A 434 -0.45 -6.78 -2.59
N TYR A 435 -1.55 -6.28 -3.18
CA TYR A 435 -2.30 -5.08 -2.77
C TYR A 435 -3.72 -5.41 -2.28
N ASN A 436 -3.89 -6.44 -1.47
CA ASN A 436 -5.19 -6.93 -0.98
C ASN A 436 -6.13 -7.43 -2.11
N TYR A 437 -6.62 -6.56 -2.97
CA TYR A 437 -7.59 -6.95 -4.02
C TYR A 437 -6.95 -7.33 -5.35
N ARG A 438 -5.73 -6.88 -5.62
CA ARG A 438 -5.00 -7.18 -6.86
C ARG A 438 -3.54 -7.52 -6.60
N HIS A 439 -2.91 -8.18 -7.56
CA HIS A 439 -1.46 -8.35 -7.60
C HIS A 439 -0.87 -7.50 -8.73
N LEU A 440 0.11 -6.68 -8.39
CA LEU A 440 0.90 -5.94 -9.36
C LEU A 440 2.00 -6.85 -9.88
N ASN A 441 2.13 -6.93 -11.22
CA ASN A 441 3.31 -7.48 -11.87
C ASN A 441 4.27 -6.32 -12.22
N PRO A 442 5.37 -6.13 -11.48
CA PRO A 442 6.31 -5.04 -11.74
C PRO A 442 6.95 -5.13 -13.14
N SER A 443 7.16 -6.34 -13.66
CA SER A 443 7.75 -6.56 -15.00
C SER A 443 6.91 -5.94 -16.11
N ASP A 444 5.57 -6.07 -16.00
CA ASP A 444 4.64 -5.47 -16.96
C ASP A 444 4.16 -4.07 -16.55
N GLY A 445 4.39 -3.69 -15.28
CA GLY A 445 3.87 -2.48 -14.66
C GLY A 445 2.34 -2.42 -14.64
N ARG A 446 1.69 -3.58 -14.47
CA ARG A 446 0.25 -3.77 -14.57
C ARG A 446 -0.29 -4.73 -13.51
N TRP A 447 -1.59 -4.59 -13.27
CA TRP A 447 -2.36 -5.57 -12.52
C TRP A 447 -2.55 -6.85 -13.34
N ILE A 448 -2.54 -8.03 -12.67
CA ILE A 448 -2.79 -9.32 -13.33
C ILE A 448 -4.29 -9.62 -13.54
N ASN A 449 -5.18 -8.84 -12.94
CA ASN A 449 -6.62 -8.92 -13.08
C ASN A 449 -7.24 -7.54 -13.25
N ARG A 450 -8.51 -7.48 -13.64
CA ARG A 450 -9.25 -6.23 -13.82
C ARG A 450 -9.45 -5.49 -12.51
N ASP A 451 -9.65 -4.18 -12.62
CA ASP A 451 -10.03 -3.36 -11.49
C ASP A 451 -11.42 -3.78 -10.96
N PRO A 452 -11.55 -4.14 -9.66
CA PRO A 452 -12.83 -4.55 -9.08
C PRO A 452 -13.89 -3.44 -9.09
N ILE A 453 -13.49 -2.15 -9.15
CA ILE A 453 -14.42 -1.02 -9.30
C ILE A 453 -14.68 -0.66 -10.77
N ALA A 454 -14.20 -1.49 -11.69
CA ALA A 454 -14.38 -1.36 -13.13
C ALA A 454 -13.95 0.03 -13.66
N GLU A 455 -14.67 0.60 -14.60
CA GLU A 455 -14.34 1.86 -15.28
C GLU A 455 -14.42 3.10 -14.36
N GLN A 456 -14.81 2.94 -13.07
CA GLN A 456 -14.78 4.05 -12.10
C GLN A 456 -13.34 4.50 -11.78
N ALA A 457 -12.36 3.61 -11.90
CA ALA A 457 -10.94 3.93 -11.73
C ALA A 457 -10.25 4.40 -13.03
N GLY A 458 -10.91 4.23 -14.19
CA GLY A 458 -10.36 4.57 -15.51
C GLY A 458 -10.70 3.55 -16.58
N TYR A 459 -10.45 3.91 -17.84
CA TYR A 459 -10.77 3.02 -18.97
C TYR A 459 -9.79 1.85 -19.15
N ASN A 460 -8.56 1.96 -18.65
CA ASN A 460 -7.60 0.86 -18.65
C ASN A 460 -7.67 0.11 -17.32
N LEU A 461 -8.45 -0.96 -17.28
CA LEU A 461 -8.72 -1.74 -16.06
C LEU A 461 -7.51 -2.50 -15.51
N TYR A 462 -6.40 -2.51 -16.24
CA TYR A 462 -5.15 -3.17 -15.84
C TYR A 462 -4.03 -2.17 -15.51
N GLY A 463 -4.25 -0.87 -15.75
CA GLY A 463 -3.23 0.16 -15.54
C GLY A 463 -2.89 0.38 -14.07
N PHE A 464 -1.61 0.42 -13.73
CA PHE A 464 -1.15 0.78 -12.40
C PHE A 464 -0.84 2.28 -12.33
N ALA A 465 -1.38 2.95 -11.29
CA ALA A 465 -1.07 4.34 -10.93
C ALA A 465 -1.17 5.34 -12.12
N GLY A 466 -2.07 5.08 -13.10
CA GLY A 466 -2.20 5.93 -14.29
C GLY A 466 -0.92 6.03 -15.11
N ASN A 467 -0.10 4.97 -15.15
CA ASN A 467 1.25 4.95 -15.76
C ASN A 467 2.23 5.96 -15.13
N ASN A 468 2.03 6.32 -13.86
CA ASN A 468 2.88 7.27 -13.14
C ASN A 468 3.25 6.73 -11.76
N GLY A 469 3.96 5.62 -11.71
CA GLY A 469 4.35 4.91 -10.48
C GLY A 469 5.34 5.67 -9.59
N ILE A 470 5.78 6.87 -9.99
CA ILE A 470 6.65 7.74 -9.20
C ILE A 470 5.92 8.97 -8.62
N ASN A 471 4.62 9.11 -8.87
CA ASN A 471 3.78 10.20 -8.36
C ASN A 471 2.39 9.72 -7.91
N GLY A 472 2.05 8.46 -8.19
CA GLY A 472 0.77 7.86 -7.82
C GLY A 472 0.95 6.68 -6.88
N ILE A 473 0.06 6.56 -5.91
CA ILE A 473 -0.10 5.37 -5.06
C ILE A 473 -1.49 4.79 -5.29
N ASP A 474 -1.59 3.48 -5.29
CA ASP A 474 -2.87 2.79 -5.24
C ASP A 474 -3.10 2.27 -3.82
N LYS A 475 -4.27 2.50 -3.28
CA LYS A 475 -4.66 1.98 -1.96
C LYS A 475 -5.47 0.71 -2.15
N LEU A 476 -4.97 -0.40 -1.62
CA LEU A 476 -5.62 -1.71 -1.66
C LEU A 476 -5.80 -2.32 -3.06
N GLY A 477 -5.28 -1.70 -4.12
CA GLY A 477 -5.50 -2.15 -5.48
C GLY A 477 -6.86 -1.76 -6.06
N PHE A 478 -7.42 -0.59 -5.71
CA PHE A 478 -8.71 -0.09 -6.20
C PHE A 478 -8.64 1.24 -6.92
N ALA A 479 -7.86 2.18 -6.40
CA ALA A 479 -7.91 3.55 -6.90
C ALA A 479 -6.57 4.26 -6.75
N VAL A 480 -6.21 5.01 -7.76
CA VAL A 480 -4.99 5.80 -7.81
C VAL A 480 -5.19 7.12 -7.09
N PHE A 481 -4.25 7.46 -6.20
CA PHE A 481 -4.14 8.76 -5.56
C PHE A 481 -2.83 9.40 -5.99
N LEU A 482 -2.89 10.60 -6.53
CA LEU A 482 -1.69 11.38 -6.82
C LEU A 482 -1.14 11.94 -5.51
N VAL A 483 0.14 11.70 -5.23
CA VAL A 483 0.81 12.14 -3.99
C VAL A 483 1.05 13.66 -3.98
N THR A 484 0.92 14.30 -5.11
CA THR A 484 1.07 15.75 -5.26
C THR A 484 -0.07 16.58 -4.67
N THR A 485 -1.08 15.95 -4.11
CA THR A 485 -2.24 16.67 -3.62
C THR A 485 -2.25 16.71 -2.10
N PHE A 486 -2.02 17.87 -1.55
CA PHE A 486 -2.34 18.32 -0.20
C PHE A 486 -2.09 17.29 0.94
N SER A 487 -1.41 17.71 1.96
CA SER A 487 -1.29 16.96 3.22
C SER A 487 -2.67 16.43 3.64
N GLU A 488 -2.76 15.18 4.04
CA GLU A 488 -3.98 14.59 4.63
C GLU A 488 -4.47 15.39 5.85
N ASN A 489 -3.60 16.26 6.38
CA ASN A 489 -3.86 17.17 7.49
C ASN A 489 -4.18 18.61 7.07
N ASP A 490 -4.36 18.90 5.77
CA ASP A 490 -4.85 20.20 5.34
C ASP A 490 -6.21 20.48 6.03
N PRO A 491 -6.33 21.50 6.88
CA PRO A 491 -7.56 21.79 7.61
C PRO A 491 -8.77 22.06 6.71
N ILE A 492 -8.55 22.43 5.43
CA ILE A 492 -9.60 22.65 4.43
C ILE A 492 -10.00 21.34 3.76
N LEU A 493 -9.10 20.35 3.68
CA LEU A 493 -9.27 19.14 2.89
C LEU A 493 -9.17 17.85 3.72
N LYS A 494 -9.12 17.94 5.04
CA LYS A 494 -9.03 16.77 5.94
C LYS A 494 -10.10 15.73 5.58
N GLY A 495 -9.65 14.57 5.12
CA GLY A 495 -10.52 13.47 4.68
C GLY A 495 -11.14 13.62 3.29
N LYS A 496 -10.58 14.48 2.41
CA LYS A 496 -11.05 14.64 1.03
C LYS A 496 -9.89 14.45 0.05
N THR A 497 -10.15 13.76 -1.04
CA THR A 497 -9.20 13.60 -2.15
C THR A 497 -9.53 14.61 -3.24
N LEU A 498 -8.57 15.43 -3.63
CA LEU A 498 -8.69 16.38 -4.72
C LEU A 498 -8.21 15.70 -6.02
N GLN A 499 -9.09 15.52 -6.99
CA GLN A 499 -8.69 15.19 -8.36
C GLN A 499 -8.70 16.47 -9.20
N ILE A 500 -7.52 16.88 -9.65
CA ILE A 500 -7.35 18.01 -10.57
C ILE A 500 -7.19 17.43 -11.97
N ASN A 501 -8.09 17.77 -12.88
CA ASN A 501 -7.94 17.40 -14.28
C ASN A 501 -6.85 18.29 -14.91
N PRO A 502 -5.74 17.73 -15.44
CA PRO A 502 -4.66 18.54 -16.02
C PRO A 502 -5.09 19.48 -17.15
N GLU A 503 -6.18 19.15 -17.86
CA GLU A 503 -6.72 19.99 -18.94
C GLU A 503 -7.39 21.27 -18.42
N ASP A 504 -7.81 21.29 -17.15
CA ASP A 504 -8.43 22.47 -16.52
C ASP A 504 -7.39 23.47 -15.98
N LEU A 505 -6.11 23.08 -15.94
CA LEU A 505 -4.99 23.90 -15.46
C LEU A 505 -4.14 24.33 -16.63
N LYS A 506 -4.57 25.37 -17.36
CA LYS A 506 -3.80 25.91 -18.49
C LYS A 506 -2.49 26.59 -18.06
N ASN A 507 -2.41 27.08 -16.82
CA ASN A 507 -1.20 27.67 -16.27
C ASN A 507 -1.27 27.68 -14.74
N ILE A 508 -0.47 26.84 -14.10
CA ILE A 508 -0.48 26.73 -12.63
C ILE A 508 0.26 27.90 -11.97
N ASP A 509 1.20 28.57 -12.67
CA ASP A 509 1.85 29.78 -12.15
C ASP A 509 0.83 30.92 -12.07
N ASP A 510 -0.09 31.05 -13.02
CA ASP A 510 -1.21 31.96 -12.95
C ASP A 510 -2.16 31.58 -11.81
N PHE A 511 -2.45 30.27 -11.63
CA PHE A 511 -3.29 29.78 -10.55
C PHE A 511 -2.63 29.94 -9.16
N LEU A 512 -1.35 29.70 -9.01
CA LEU A 512 -0.60 29.92 -7.77
C LEU A 512 -0.39 31.41 -7.47
N THR A 513 -0.18 32.22 -8.51
CA THR A 513 -0.09 33.67 -8.38
C THR A 513 -1.45 34.27 -8.03
N ASP A 514 -2.52 33.71 -8.59
CA ASP A 514 -3.88 34.07 -8.22
C ASP A 514 -4.25 33.57 -6.81
N LEU A 515 -3.78 32.40 -6.36
CA LEU A 515 -3.96 31.91 -4.98
C LEU A 515 -3.30 32.82 -3.93
N ASP A 516 -2.13 33.39 -4.21
CA ASP A 516 -1.49 34.37 -3.32
C ASP A 516 -2.31 35.68 -3.22
N ASN A 517 -3.23 35.94 -4.17
CA ASN A 517 -4.10 37.11 -4.24
C ASN A 517 -5.60 36.79 -4.04
N VAL A 518 -5.98 35.52 -3.90
CA VAL A 518 -7.39 35.11 -3.90
C VAL A 518 -7.98 35.21 -2.51
N SER A 519 -9.00 36.05 -2.39
CA SER A 519 -9.94 35.97 -1.29
C SER A 519 -10.70 34.63 -1.31
N GLU A 520 -11.10 34.13 -0.13
CA GLU A 520 -11.91 32.92 0.07
C GLU A 520 -13.12 32.84 -0.90
N GLU A 521 -13.62 33.99 -1.35
CA GLU A 521 -14.75 34.11 -2.28
C GLU A 521 -14.40 33.71 -3.72
N MET A 522 -13.18 34.00 -4.19
CA MET A 522 -12.71 33.61 -5.53
C MET A 522 -12.36 32.12 -5.58
N PHE A 523 -11.82 31.56 -4.51
CA PHE A 523 -11.60 30.09 -4.39
C PHE A 523 -12.94 29.35 -4.44
N LYS A 524 -13.96 29.81 -3.69
CA LYS A 524 -15.33 29.28 -3.76
C LYS A 524 -15.91 29.36 -5.18
N LYS A 525 -15.59 30.42 -5.94
CA LYS A 525 -16.06 30.61 -7.32
C LYS A 525 -15.35 29.67 -8.31
N ALA A 526 -14.06 29.41 -8.13
CA ALA A 526 -13.31 28.43 -8.92
C ALA A 526 -13.81 26.99 -8.69
N VAL A 527 -14.08 26.62 -7.44
CA VAL A 527 -14.66 25.34 -7.05
C VAL A 527 -16.09 25.19 -7.57
N SER A 528 -16.90 26.26 -7.51
CA SER A 528 -18.30 26.25 -8.00
C SER A 528 -18.40 26.18 -9.53
N SER A 529 -17.36 26.55 -10.26
CA SER A 529 -17.31 26.50 -11.72
C SER A 529 -16.99 25.10 -12.32
N GLN A 530 -16.98 24.05 -11.51
CA GLN A 530 -16.67 22.65 -11.88
C GLN A 530 -15.23 22.42 -12.38
N ARG A 531 -14.31 23.33 -12.16
CA ARG A 531 -12.91 23.15 -12.51
C ARG A 531 -12.18 22.16 -11.59
N VAL A 532 -12.78 21.85 -10.45
CA VAL A 532 -12.25 20.92 -9.44
C VAL A 532 -13.32 19.94 -9.01
N LYS A 533 -13.05 18.64 -9.10
CA LYS A 533 -13.94 17.57 -8.63
C LYS A 533 -13.36 16.93 -7.37
N PHE A 534 -14.20 16.78 -6.35
CA PHE A 534 -13.84 16.10 -5.10
C PHE A 534 -14.57 14.76 -5.00
N ASN A 535 -13.87 13.64 -4.92
CA ASN A 535 -14.41 12.28 -4.65
C ASN A 535 -15.78 12.02 -5.29
N ASN A 536 -15.91 12.18 -6.60
CA ASN A 536 -17.15 11.97 -7.36
C ASN A 536 -18.40 12.74 -6.85
N ARG A 537 -18.24 13.71 -5.96
CA ARG A 537 -19.33 14.60 -5.53
C ARG A 537 -19.12 15.99 -6.11
N ILE A 538 -20.12 16.42 -6.88
CA ILE A 538 -20.20 17.80 -7.35
C ILE A 538 -20.66 18.64 -6.15
N PHE A 539 -19.85 19.53 -5.67
CA PHE A 539 -20.27 20.53 -4.70
C PHE A 539 -21.15 21.57 -5.38
N LYS A 540 -22.47 21.43 -5.24
CA LYS A 540 -23.42 22.52 -5.47
C LYS A 540 -23.43 23.37 -4.22
N GLY A 541 -23.06 24.64 -4.41
CA GLY A 541 -22.85 25.62 -3.35
C GLY A 541 -23.83 25.60 -2.20
N LYS A 542 -23.33 25.78 -1.07
CA LYS A 542 -23.78 26.02 0.30
C LYS A 542 -23.44 24.86 1.23
N THR A 543 -22.41 24.92 1.93
CA THR A 543 -21.93 24.02 2.99
C THR A 543 -20.89 23.03 2.55
N CYS A 544 -19.72 23.53 2.29
CA CYS A 544 -18.50 22.74 2.39
C CYS A 544 -17.31 23.67 2.32
N ILE A 545 -16.98 24.21 3.39
CA ILE A 545 -15.62 24.64 3.73
C ILE A 545 -15.31 24.01 5.07
#